data_38334a5b2c81a0919073e36b9ac87429
#
_entry.id   38334a5b2c81a0919073e36b9ac87429
#
_cell.length_a   1.000
_cell.length_b   1.000
_cell.length_c   1.000
_cell.angle_alpha   90.00
_cell.angle_beta   90.00
_cell.angle_gamma   90.00
#
_symmetry.space_group_name_H-M   'P 1'
#
loop_
_entity.id
_entity.type
_entity.pdbx_description
1 polymer ?
#
loop_
_entity_poly.entity_id
_entity_poly.type
_entity_poly.pdbx_seq_one_letter_code
_entity_poly.pdbx_strand_id
1 'polypeptide(L)'
;RKGHRIIKAFIKDKWNNDIQRYVNLNYNELKRIKAFKYLLLKEQQGFCCYCMRKIPFNEVTLEHVMPHHLEDKKRKEEVKYYSKFGRLKRGKIYYCPDKEIPISPKLHTPPYPHCIAHENLVASCQGKVFEGGEKYILHKCCNNFRGNDKIVPLFFIPRAAEIVRYEIDGTLTYFEKYESTISSLNLMHSTLIFMRKIWAKIVINNIS
;
A
#
# COMPACT_ATOMS: atom_id res chain seq x y z
N ARG A 1 -0.91 -12.48 11.93
CA ARG A 1 -0.25 -12.73 13.25
C ARG A 1 1.18 -12.21 13.32
N LYS A 2 2.04 -12.43 12.28
CA LYS A 2 3.44 -11.94 12.29
C LYS A 2 3.51 -10.40 12.27
N GLY A 3 2.72 -9.73 11.42
CA GLY A 3 2.67 -8.27 11.38
C GLY A 3 2.33 -7.64 12.72
N HIS A 4 1.32 -8.17 13.42
CA HIS A 4 0.96 -7.70 14.76
C HIS A 4 2.10 -7.85 15.78
N ARG A 5 2.91 -8.91 15.69
CA ARG A 5 4.06 -9.07 16.59
C ARG A 5 5.08 -7.98 16.38
N ILE A 6 5.36 -7.62 15.11
CA ILE A 6 6.32 -6.54 14.79
C ILE A 6 5.75 -5.20 15.27
N ILE A 7 4.48 -4.90 15.00
CA ILE A 7 3.85 -3.65 15.48
C ILE A 7 3.85 -3.58 17.00
N LYS A 8 3.47 -4.65 17.68
CA LYS A 8 3.51 -4.71 19.16
C LYS A 8 4.92 -4.47 19.71
N ALA A 9 5.93 -5.08 19.13
CA ALA A 9 7.32 -4.88 19.54
C ALA A 9 7.77 -3.45 19.30
N PHE A 10 7.46 -2.88 18.11
CA PHE A 10 7.75 -1.51 17.74
C PHE A 10 7.12 -0.50 18.73
N ILE A 11 5.83 -0.66 19.07
CA ILE A 11 5.15 0.23 20.00
C ILE A 11 5.77 0.13 21.40
N LYS A 12 6.08 -1.09 21.87
CA LYS A 12 6.73 -1.29 23.17
C LYS A 12 8.12 -0.63 23.23
N ASP A 13 8.92 -0.77 22.17
CA ASP A 13 10.24 -0.17 22.06
C ASP A 13 10.22 1.37 22.14
N LYS A 14 9.10 1.98 21.72
CA LYS A 14 8.93 3.43 21.76
C LYS A 14 8.38 3.98 23.08
N TRP A 15 7.96 3.14 24.01
CA TRP A 15 7.52 3.56 25.33
C TRP A 15 8.72 3.89 26.22
N ASN A 16 8.75 5.10 26.77
CA ASN A 16 9.76 5.52 27.73
C ASN A 16 9.13 5.57 29.14
N ASN A 17 9.66 4.74 30.05
CA ASN A 17 9.15 4.62 31.41
C ASN A 17 9.44 5.85 32.29
N ASP A 18 10.54 6.55 32.04
CA ASP A 18 10.95 7.68 32.89
C ASP A 18 10.03 8.88 32.71
N ILE A 19 9.58 9.09 31.48
CA ILE A 19 8.72 10.22 31.13
C ILE A 19 7.27 9.80 30.83
N GLN A 20 6.94 8.51 31.01
CA GLN A 20 5.60 7.93 30.85
C GLN A 20 4.91 8.31 29.52
N ARG A 21 5.66 8.27 28.41
CA ARG A 21 5.16 8.58 27.06
C ARG A 21 5.92 7.84 25.98
N TYR A 22 5.34 7.81 24.77
CA TYR A 22 6.03 7.30 23.58
C TYR A 22 7.01 8.33 23.03
N VAL A 23 8.20 7.84 22.65
CA VAL A 23 9.24 8.64 21.98
C VAL A 23 9.35 8.15 20.54
N ASN A 24 9.14 9.06 19.58
CA ASN A 24 9.22 8.76 18.14
C ASN A 24 8.29 7.62 17.68
N LEU A 25 7.12 7.46 18.30
CA LEU A 25 6.09 6.54 17.83
C LEU A 25 5.34 7.16 16.66
N ASN A 26 5.79 6.90 15.45
CA ASN A 26 5.20 7.43 14.22
C ASN A 26 5.50 6.53 13.01
N TYR A 27 4.81 6.80 11.92
CA TYR A 27 5.00 6.05 10.66
C TYR A 27 6.42 6.18 10.09
N ASN A 28 7.08 7.34 10.24
CA ASN A 28 8.42 7.54 9.70
C ASN A 28 9.46 6.61 10.34
N GLU A 29 9.30 6.30 11.62
CA GLU A 29 10.13 5.32 12.29
C GLU A 29 9.76 3.88 11.88
N LEU A 30 8.46 3.58 11.81
CA LEU A 30 7.99 2.25 11.40
C LEU A 30 8.48 1.87 10.00
N LYS A 31 8.45 2.80 9.03
CA LYS A 31 8.90 2.51 7.65
C LYS A 31 10.39 2.20 7.53
N ARG A 32 11.21 2.48 8.57
CA ARG A 32 12.64 2.13 8.61
C ARG A 32 12.87 0.66 9.02
N ILE A 33 11.88 -0.01 9.58
CA ILE A 33 12.00 -1.40 10.05
C ILE A 33 12.07 -2.36 8.85
N LYS A 34 13.27 -2.82 8.51
CA LYS A 34 13.51 -3.74 7.39
C LYS A 34 12.68 -5.02 7.49
N ALA A 35 12.59 -5.62 8.68
CA ALA A 35 11.81 -6.83 8.92
C ALA A 35 10.31 -6.64 8.59
N PHE A 36 9.76 -5.45 8.83
CA PHE A 36 8.36 -5.14 8.52
C PHE A 36 8.15 -4.99 7.01
N LYS A 37 9.04 -4.27 6.32
CA LYS A 37 9.03 -4.18 4.85
C LYS A 37 9.12 -5.55 4.19
N TYR A 38 10.05 -6.38 4.67
CA TYR A 38 10.24 -7.74 4.16
C TYR A 38 8.98 -8.59 4.36
N LEU A 39 8.34 -8.48 5.53
CA LEU A 39 7.11 -9.22 5.81
C LEU A 39 6.00 -8.85 4.83
N LEU A 40 5.74 -7.55 4.63
CA LEU A 40 4.68 -7.08 3.72
C LEU A 40 4.97 -7.50 2.28
N LEU A 41 6.22 -7.35 1.83
CA LEU A 41 6.62 -7.79 0.49
C LEU A 41 6.44 -9.32 0.33
N LYS A 42 6.79 -10.11 1.34
CA LYS A 42 6.59 -11.57 1.34
C LYS A 42 5.12 -11.94 1.31
N GLU A 43 4.26 -11.25 2.08
CA GLU A 43 2.81 -11.45 2.05
C GLU A 43 2.20 -11.17 0.68
N GLN A 44 2.84 -10.31 -0.11
CA GLN A 44 2.49 -9.95 -1.48
C GLN A 44 3.30 -10.72 -2.55
N GLN A 45 4.01 -11.79 -2.15
CA GLN A 45 4.79 -12.65 -3.06
C GLN A 45 5.87 -11.90 -3.86
N GLY A 46 6.35 -10.77 -3.34
CA GLY A 46 7.36 -9.94 -4.00
C GLY A 46 6.81 -8.90 -4.98
N PHE A 47 5.48 -8.72 -5.06
CA PHE A 47 4.85 -7.84 -6.04
C PHE A 47 4.33 -6.54 -5.42
N CYS A 48 4.30 -5.47 -6.22
CA CYS A 48 3.64 -4.22 -5.90
C CYS A 48 2.12 -4.44 -5.77
N CYS A 49 1.51 -3.95 -4.69
CA CYS A 49 0.07 -4.06 -4.46
C CYS A 49 -0.78 -3.36 -5.53
N TYR A 50 -0.21 -2.45 -6.30
CA TYR A 50 -0.93 -1.68 -7.32
C TYR A 50 -0.68 -2.18 -8.75
N CYS A 51 0.54 -2.14 -9.23
CA CYS A 51 0.86 -2.48 -10.62
C CYS A 51 1.31 -3.93 -10.83
N MET A 52 1.37 -4.72 -9.78
CA MET A 52 1.76 -6.14 -9.80
C MET A 52 3.14 -6.44 -10.40
N ARG A 53 4.00 -5.42 -10.58
CA ARG A 53 5.39 -5.67 -10.94
C ARG A 53 6.19 -6.20 -9.75
N LYS A 54 7.16 -7.05 -10.01
CA LYS A 54 8.10 -7.54 -8.99
C LYS A 54 8.92 -6.37 -8.45
N ILE A 55 9.11 -6.31 -7.14
CA ILE A 55 9.84 -5.22 -6.47
C ILE A 55 11.08 -5.78 -5.79
N PRO A 56 12.28 -5.30 -6.12
CA PRO A 56 13.47 -5.54 -5.32
C PRO A 56 13.29 -4.96 -3.91
N PHE A 57 13.86 -5.63 -2.91
CA PHE A 57 13.65 -5.22 -1.50
C PHE A 57 14.06 -3.76 -1.21
N ASN A 58 15.14 -3.29 -1.83
CA ASN A 58 15.65 -1.92 -1.69
C ASN A 58 14.73 -0.85 -2.32
N GLU A 59 13.80 -1.25 -3.19
CA GLU A 59 12.83 -0.36 -3.84
C GLU A 59 11.45 -0.38 -3.20
N VAL A 60 11.27 -1.16 -2.13
CA VAL A 60 9.98 -1.25 -1.43
C VAL A 60 9.69 0.03 -0.67
N THR A 61 8.54 0.62 -0.94
CA THR A 61 7.90 1.64 -0.12
C THR A 61 6.75 1.04 0.68
N LEU A 62 6.51 1.56 1.87
CA LEU A 62 5.31 1.24 2.64
C LEU A 62 4.23 2.26 2.33
N GLU A 63 3.00 1.76 2.16
CA GLU A 63 1.88 2.57 1.75
C GLU A 63 0.67 2.35 2.64
N HIS A 64 -0.06 3.44 2.89
CA HIS A 64 -1.33 3.39 3.57
C HIS A 64 -2.47 3.10 2.59
N VAL A 65 -3.24 2.05 2.85
CA VAL A 65 -4.44 1.73 2.07
C VAL A 65 -5.51 2.80 2.29
N MET A 66 -5.88 3.03 3.54
CA MET A 66 -6.61 4.22 3.97
C MET A 66 -5.58 5.34 4.17
N PRO A 67 -5.68 6.46 3.47
CA PRO A 67 -4.69 7.53 3.51
C PRO A 67 -4.31 7.96 4.93
N HIS A 68 -3.04 8.33 5.11
CA HIS A 68 -2.51 8.74 6.40
C HIS A 68 -3.24 9.98 6.95
N HIS A 69 -3.56 10.93 6.08
CA HIS A 69 -4.33 12.12 6.41
C HIS A 69 -5.61 12.15 5.56
N LEU A 70 -6.74 12.20 6.24
CA LEU A 70 -8.06 12.39 5.63
C LEU A 70 -8.55 13.80 5.93
N GLU A 71 -9.20 14.44 4.97
CA GLU A 71 -9.87 15.71 5.17
C GLU A 71 -10.96 15.57 6.25
N ASP A 72 -11.01 16.49 7.22
CA ASP A 72 -11.94 16.41 8.35
C ASP A 72 -13.40 16.25 7.91
N LYS A 73 -13.81 16.98 6.88
CA LYS A 73 -15.17 16.92 6.34
C LYS A 73 -15.57 15.54 5.78
N LYS A 74 -14.61 14.80 5.23
CA LYS A 74 -14.83 13.48 4.58
C LYS A 74 -14.39 12.30 5.46
N ARG A 75 -13.70 12.58 6.56
CA ARG A 75 -13.06 11.58 7.42
C ARG A 75 -13.97 10.40 7.77
N LYS A 76 -15.16 10.68 8.30
CA LYS A 76 -16.10 9.63 8.73
C LYS A 76 -16.54 8.72 7.58
N GLU A 77 -16.82 9.31 6.43
CA GLU A 77 -17.25 8.57 5.24
C GLU A 77 -16.12 7.72 4.67
N GLU A 78 -14.91 8.26 4.58
CA GLU A 78 -13.76 7.54 4.05
C GLU A 78 -13.32 6.42 4.99
N VAL A 79 -13.30 6.62 6.30
CA VAL A 79 -13.06 5.55 7.27
C VAL A 79 -14.09 4.43 7.11
N LYS A 80 -15.39 4.78 7.01
CA LYS A 80 -16.46 3.81 6.76
C LYS A 80 -16.30 3.10 5.42
N TYR A 81 -15.83 3.82 4.40
CA TYR A 81 -15.56 3.25 3.08
C TYR A 81 -14.44 2.20 3.15
N TYR A 82 -13.25 2.57 3.65
CA TYR A 82 -12.11 1.67 3.70
C TYR A 82 -12.32 0.48 4.65
N SER A 83 -13.09 0.65 5.73
CA SER A 83 -13.40 -0.43 6.68
C SER A 83 -14.17 -1.60 6.07
N LYS A 84 -14.66 -1.49 4.83
CA LYS A 84 -15.33 -2.58 4.12
C LYS A 84 -14.36 -3.57 3.47
N PHE A 85 -13.08 -3.23 3.32
CA PHE A 85 -12.13 -3.98 2.53
C PHE A 85 -11.17 -4.86 3.35
N GLY A 86 -10.98 -6.09 2.91
CA GLY A 86 -9.90 -6.98 3.29
C GLY A 86 -9.56 -7.02 4.78
N ARG A 87 -8.32 -6.71 5.08
CA ARG A 87 -7.79 -6.69 6.46
C ARG A 87 -8.40 -5.57 7.30
N LEU A 88 -8.80 -4.45 6.69
CA LEU A 88 -9.39 -3.29 7.37
C LEU A 88 -10.76 -3.61 7.98
N LYS A 89 -11.51 -4.54 7.39
CA LYS A 89 -12.83 -4.99 7.88
C LYS A 89 -12.80 -5.63 9.27
N ARG A 90 -11.64 -6.03 9.75
CA ARG A 90 -11.52 -6.82 10.99
C ARG A 90 -11.63 -6.02 12.29
N GLY A 91 -11.86 -4.70 12.23
CA GLY A 91 -12.04 -3.84 13.40
C GLY A 91 -10.82 -3.74 14.33
N LYS A 92 -9.61 -4.07 13.83
CA LYS A 92 -8.38 -4.06 14.61
C LYS A 92 -7.59 -2.76 14.48
N ILE A 93 -8.16 -1.78 13.82
CA ILE A 93 -7.59 -0.45 13.65
C ILE A 93 -8.63 0.62 13.91
N TYR A 94 -8.16 1.80 14.26
CA TYR A 94 -8.96 3.01 14.30
C TYR A 94 -8.22 4.14 13.60
N TYR A 95 -8.96 5.12 13.07
CA TYR A 95 -8.34 6.28 12.42
C TYR A 95 -7.63 7.14 13.46
N CYS A 96 -6.34 7.34 13.29
CA CYS A 96 -5.50 8.13 14.18
C CYS A 96 -4.20 8.48 13.44
N PRO A 97 -4.03 9.72 12.96
CA PRO A 97 -2.76 10.19 12.41
C PRO A 97 -1.67 10.26 13.47
N ASP A 98 -0.40 10.28 13.05
CA ASP A 98 0.75 10.22 13.98
C ASP A 98 0.67 11.24 15.14
N LYS A 99 0.20 12.45 14.85
CA LYS A 99 0.11 13.52 15.85
C LYS A 99 -0.99 13.31 16.89
N GLU A 100 -1.92 12.41 16.62
CA GLU A 100 -3.08 12.13 17.47
C GLU A 100 -2.93 10.81 18.23
N ILE A 101 -1.77 10.13 18.13
CA ILE A 101 -1.54 8.85 18.82
C ILE A 101 -1.63 9.09 20.35
N PRO A 102 -2.57 8.41 21.04
CA PRO A 102 -2.79 8.64 22.45
C PRO A 102 -1.61 8.17 23.31
N ILE A 103 -1.37 8.88 24.42
CA ILE A 103 -0.40 8.44 25.43
C ILE A 103 -1.08 7.37 26.29
N SER A 104 -0.81 6.11 25.99
CA SER A 104 -1.37 4.99 26.75
C SER A 104 -0.43 3.78 26.73
N PRO A 105 -0.01 3.24 27.87
CA PRO A 105 0.83 2.04 27.92
C PRO A 105 0.12 0.80 27.33
N LYS A 106 -1.20 0.82 27.16
CA LYS A 106 -1.97 -0.28 26.54
C LYS A 106 -2.00 -0.25 25.02
N LEU A 107 -1.38 0.75 24.36
CA LEU A 107 -1.41 0.90 22.90
C LEU A 107 -0.78 -0.29 22.14
N HIS A 108 0.00 -1.13 22.81
CA HIS A 108 0.59 -2.32 22.22
C HIS A 108 -0.41 -3.47 21.97
N THR A 109 -1.69 -3.26 22.26
CA THR A 109 -2.78 -4.21 21.97
C THR A 109 -3.76 -3.62 20.96
N PRO A 110 -4.36 -4.44 20.07
CA PRO A 110 -5.40 -3.95 19.17
C PRO A 110 -6.61 -3.35 19.92
N PRO A 111 -7.33 -2.39 19.31
CA PRO A 111 -7.11 -1.83 17.97
C PRO A 111 -5.90 -0.89 17.90
N TYR A 112 -5.18 -0.92 16.77
CA TYR A 112 -4.01 -0.06 16.55
C TYR A 112 -4.37 1.23 15.79
N PRO A 113 -3.61 2.33 15.99
CA PRO A 113 -3.69 3.51 15.14
C PRO A 113 -3.46 3.13 13.67
N HIS A 114 -4.33 3.59 12.75
CA HIS A 114 -4.24 3.22 11.34
C HIS A 114 -2.91 3.60 10.69
N CYS A 115 -2.28 4.68 11.17
CA CYS A 115 -1.01 5.17 10.65
C CYS A 115 0.16 4.18 10.82
N ILE A 116 0.10 3.30 11.83
CA ILE A 116 1.12 2.30 12.12
C ILE A 116 0.60 0.85 12.08
N ALA A 117 -0.67 0.64 11.76
CA ALA A 117 -1.29 -0.67 11.78
C ALA A 117 -0.89 -1.53 10.57
N HIS A 118 -0.49 -2.78 10.82
CA HIS A 118 -0.21 -3.75 9.76
C HIS A 118 -1.37 -3.93 8.78
N GLU A 119 -2.61 -3.85 9.25
CA GLU A 119 -3.82 -3.97 8.43
C GLU A 119 -3.93 -2.89 7.36
N ASN A 120 -3.44 -1.70 7.66
CA ASN A 120 -3.50 -0.55 6.76
C ASN A 120 -2.27 -0.37 5.89
N LEU A 121 -1.22 -1.17 6.08
CA LEU A 121 0.04 -1.01 5.38
C LEU A 121 0.28 -2.12 4.36
N VAL A 122 0.78 -1.72 3.20
CA VAL A 122 1.11 -2.60 2.08
C VAL A 122 2.45 -2.22 1.48
N ALA A 123 3.07 -3.16 0.76
CA ALA A 123 4.28 -2.91 0.00
C ALA A 123 3.93 -2.37 -1.40
N SER A 124 4.51 -1.26 -1.77
CA SER A 124 4.40 -0.67 -3.11
C SER A 124 5.79 -0.46 -3.70
N CYS A 125 5.86 -0.36 -5.02
CA CYS A 125 7.06 0.11 -5.70
C CYS A 125 7.25 1.62 -5.49
N GLN A 126 8.42 2.15 -5.85
CA GLN A 126 8.69 3.60 -5.77
C GLN A 126 7.81 4.44 -6.69
N GLY A 127 6.96 3.82 -7.52
CA GLY A 127 6.05 4.53 -8.41
C GLY A 127 6.76 5.33 -9.51
N LYS A 128 7.97 4.95 -9.87
CA LYS A 128 8.74 5.58 -10.93
C LYS A 128 8.64 4.73 -12.20
N VAL A 129 8.34 5.38 -13.31
CA VAL A 129 8.37 4.83 -14.65
C VAL A 129 9.13 5.78 -15.57
N PHE A 130 9.97 5.25 -16.44
CA PHE A 130 10.80 6.03 -17.34
C PHE A 130 10.34 5.82 -18.78
N GLU A 131 10.16 6.88 -19.51
CA GLU A 131 10.02 6.87 -20.96
C GLU A 131 11.41 7.02 -21.60
N GLY A 132 11.77 6.09 -22.47
CA GLY A 132 13.04 6.12 -23.20
C GLY A 132 13.00 7.14 -24.35
N GLY A 133 14.08 7.87 -24.53
CA GLY A 133 14.29 8.87 -25.58
C GLY A 133 15.60 9.61 -25.34
N GLU A 134 15.85 10.69 -26.04
CA GLU A 134 17.04 11.53 -25.86
C GLU A 134 17.09 12.15 -24.44
N LYS A 135 15.93 12.33 -23.78
CA LYS A 135 15.83 12.72 -22.39
C LYS A 135 14.93 11.72 -21.64
N TYR A 136 15.49 11.10 -20.61
CA TYR A 136 14.69 10.26 -19.70
C TYR A 136 13.69 11.12 -18.92
N ILE A 137 12.42 11.03 -19.28
CA ILE A 137 11.35 11.70 -18.56
C ILE A 137 10.85 10.75 -17.47
N LEU A 138 10.92 11.20 -16.23
CA LEU A 138 10.41 10.46 -15.07
C LEU A 138 8.91 10.71 -14.92
N HIS A 139 8.13 9.67 -15.10
CA HIS A 139 6.70 9.68 -14.82
C HIS A 139 6.39 9.00 -13.49
N LYS A 140 5.21 9.26 -12.96
CA LYS A 140 4.73 8.67 -11.70
C LYS A 140 3.62 7.67 -11.95
N CYS A 141 3.59 6.63 -11.14
CA CYS A 141 2.50 5.66 -11.06
C CYS A 141 2.33 5.17 -9.61
N CYS A 142 1.36 4.31 -9.38
CA CYS A 142 1.10 3.70 -8.08
C CYS A 142 0.96 4.77 -6.99
N ASN A 143 1.60 4.55 -5.83
CA ASN A 143 1.50 5.48 -4.73
C ASN A 143 2.00 6.89 -5.03
N ASN A 144 3.09 7.00 -5.78
CA ASN A 144 3.66 8.30 -6.13
C ASN A 144 2.76 9.18 -7.01
N PHE A 145 1.81 8.56 -7.70
CA PHE A 145 0.79 9.27 -8.49
C PHE A 145 -0.50 9.48 -7.68
N ARG A 146 -0.90 8.45 -6.90
CA ARG A 146 -2.12 8.46 -6.11
C ARG A 146 -2.22 9.63 -5.13
N GLY A 147 -1.14 9.96 -4.43
CA GLY A 147 -1.23 10.88 -3.30
C GLY A 147 -2.25 10.41 -2.26
N ASN A 148 -3.23 11.26 -1.96
CA ASN A 148 -4.34 10.96 -1.02
C ASN A 148 -5.65 10.58 -1.71
N ASP A 149 -5.63 10.32 -3.01
CA ASP A 149 -6.84 9.98 -3.75
C ASP A 149 -7.51 8.74 -3.18
N LYS A 150 -8.84 8.80 -3.11
CA LYS A 150 -9.66 7.68 -2.71
C LYS A 150 -9.67 6.61 -3.80
N ILE A 151 -9.25 5.41 -3.46
CA ILE A 151 -9.21 4.27 -4.39
C ILE A 151 -9.97 3.08 -3.83
N VAL A 152 -10.39 2.19 -4.72
CA VAL A 152 -10.79 0.83 -4.34
C VAL A 152 -9.50 0.01 -4.16
N PRO A 153 -9.22 -0.55 -2.98
CA PRO A 153 -8.03 -1.37 -2.76
C PRO A 153 -8.18 -2.76 -3.41
N LEU A 154 -7.97 -2.82 -4.74
CA LEU A 154 -8.20 -4.01 -5.57
C LEU A 154 -7.50 -5.26 -5.02
N PHE A 155 -6.28 -5.11 -4.51
CA PHE A 155 -5.50 -6.20 -3.90
C PHE A 155 -6.10 -6.77 -2.60
N PHE A 156 -7.14 -6.14 -2.03
CA PHE A 156 -7.92 -6.66 -0.90
C PHE A 156 -9.23 -7.31 -1.33
N ILE A 157 -9.57 -7.25 -2.59
CA ILE A 157 -10.79 -7.87 -3.11
C ILE A 157 -10.48 -9.34 -3.46
N PRO A 158 -11.24 -10.30 -2.94
CA PRO A 158 -11.13 -11.69 -3.39
C PRO A 158 -11.34 -11.78 -4.90
N ARG A 159 -10.52 -12.60 -5.57
CA ARG A 159 -10.62 -12.82 -7.02
C ARG A 159 -10.40 -11.55 -7.85
N ALA A 160 -9.52 -10.65 -7.38
CA ALA A 160 -9.21 -9.39 -8.09
C ALA A 160 -8.82 -9.59 -9.57
N ALA A 161 -8.23 -10.73 -9.92
CA ALA A 161 -7.89 -11.08 -11.31
C ALA A 161 -9.10 -11.26 -12.23
N GLU A 162 -10.31 -11.45 -11.67
CA GLU A 162 -11.55 -11.47 -12.47
C GLU A 162 -12.10 -10.06 -12.72
N ILE A 163 -11.65 -9.10 -11.92
CA ILE A 163 -12.09 -7.71 -11.94
C ILE A 163 -11.19 -6.86 -12.82
N VAL A 164 -9.88 -7.08 -12.73
CA VAL A 164 -8.86 -6.40 -13.53
C VAL A 164 -7.97 -7.45 -14.16
N ARG A 165 -7.92 -7.46 -15.48
CA ARG A 165 -7.13 -8.40 -16.28
C ARG A 165 -6.06 -7.66 -17.06
N TYR A 166 -4.92 -8.32 -17.23
CA TYR A 166 -3.86 -7.86 -18.13
C TYR A 166 -4.04 -8.52 -19.48
N GLU A 167 -4.13 -7.70 -20.51
CA GLU A 167 -4.23 -8.17 -21.89
C GLU A 167 -2.84 -8.45 -22.48
N ILE A 168 -2.80 -9.21 -23.57
CA ILE A 168 -1.54 -9.57 -24.25
C ILE A 168 -0.79 -8.34 -24.77
N ASP A 169 -1.51 -7.30 -25.14
CA ASP A 169 -0.95 -6.03 -25.58
C ASP A 169 -0.45 -5.13 -24.43
N GLY A 170 -0.66 -5.58 -23.17
CA GLY A 170 -0.25 -4.90 -21.95
C GLY A 170 -1.27 -3.94 -21.38
N THR A 171 -2.42 -3.75 -22.04
CA THR A 171 -3.52 -2.95 -21.53
C THR A 171 -4.23 -3.64 -20.37
N LEU A 172 -5.16 -2.93 -19.71
CA LEU A 172 -6.01 -3.47 -18.67
C LEU A 172 -7.45 -3.51 -19.15
N THR A 173 -8.12 -4.64 -18.93
CA THR A 173 -9.57 -4.75 -18.98
C THR A 173 -10.11 -4.76 -17.57
N TYR A 174 -11.09 -3.92 -17.28
CA TYR A 174 -11.69 -3.78 -15.96
C TYR A 174 -13.14 -3.28 -16.06
N PHE A 175 -13.91 -3.48 -14.97
CA PHE A 175 -15.26 -2.91 -14.91
C PHE A 175 -15.20 -1.39 -14.70
N GLU A 176 -16.07 -0.63 -15.38
CA GLU A 176 -16.15 0.85 -15.36
C GLU A 176 -16.10 1.45 -13.95
N LYS A 177 -16.74 0.84 -12.98
CA LYS A 177 -16.73 1.28 -11.57
C LYS A 177 -15.34 1.36 -10.93
N TYR A 178 -14.30 0.81 -11.57
CA TYR A 178 -12.91 0.86 -11.11
C TYR A 178 -12.04 1.86 -11.88
N GLU A 179 -12.61 2.53 -12.88
CA GLU A 179 -11.93 3.52 -13.72
C GLU A 179 -11.18 4.57 -12.89
N SER A 180 -11.87 5.16 -11.90
CA SER A 180 -11.24 6.16 -11.02
C SER A 180 -10.02 5.61 -10.27
N THR A 181 -10.05 4.34 -9.86
CA THR A 181 -8.90 3.70 -9.19
C THR A 181 -7.74 3.48 -10.15
N ILE A 182 -8.03 3.01 -11.38
CA ILE A 182 -7.01 2.78 -12.41
C ILE A 182 -6.34 4.10 -12.78
N SER A 183 -7.12 5.16 -12.95
CA SER A 183 -6.65 6.52 -13.27
C SER A 183 -5.86 7.15 -12.12
N SER A 184 -6.37 7.11 -10.88
CA SER A 184 -5.64 7.63 -9.69
C SER A 184 -4.33 6.93 -9.41
N LEU A 185 -4.13 5.72 -9.92
CA LEU A 185 -2.88 4.97 -9.81
C LEU A 185 -2.00 5.08 -11.08
N ASN A 186 -2.49 5.73 -12.13
CA ASN A 186 -1.87 5.82 -13.45
C ASN A 186 -1.44 4.44 -13.99
N LEU A 187 -2.31 3.44 -13.86
CA LEU A 187 -1.98 2.07 -14.25
C LEU A 187 -2.01 1.83 -15.76
N MET A 188 -2.58 2.76 -16.53
CA MET A 188 -2.59 2.74 -18.00
C MET A 188 -1.45 3.58 -18.62
N HIS A 189 -0.45 3.95 -17.82
CA HIS A 189 0.73 4.64 -18.35
C HIS A 189 1.43 3.81 -19.45
N SER A 190 1.85 4.44 -20.54
CA SER A 190 2.46 3.78 -21.72
C SER A 190 3.60 2.83 -21.35
N THR A 191 4.49 3.26 -20.46
CA THR A 191 5.60 2.41 -19.99
C THR A 191 5.13 1.16 -19.26
N LEU A 192 4.06 1.24 -18.43
CA LEU A 192 3.52 0.06 -17.76
C LEU A 192 2.85 -0.89 -18.76
N ILE A 193 2.15 -0.37 -19.75
CA ILE A 193 1.58 -1.15 -20.85
C ILE A 193 2.70 -1.88 -21.60
N PHE A 194 3.76 -1.17 -21.99
CA PHE A 194 4.89 -1.75 -22.68
C PHE A 194 5.58 -2.87 -21.89
N MET A 195 5.81 -2.65 -20.59
CA MET A 195 6.40 -3.66 -19.71
C MET A 195 5.53 -4.92 -19.61
N ARG A 196 4.21 -4.77 -19.45
CA ARG A 196 3.27 -5.90 -19.40
C ARG A 196 3.25 -6.68 -20.72
N LYS A 197 3.25 -5.96 -21.84
CA LYS A 197 3.33 -6.57 -23.18
C LYS A 197 4.59 -7.43 -23.36
N ILE A 198 5.75 -6.96 -22.89
CA ILE A 198 6.98 -7.75 -22.91
C ILE A 198 6.82 -9.01 -22.06
N TRP A 199 6.32 -8.87 -20.82
CA TRP A 199 6.12 -10.01 -19.93
C TRP A 199 5.12 -11.03 -20.50
N ALA A 200 4.01 -10.58 -21.09
CA ALA A 200 3.04 -11.46 -21.75
C ALA A 200 3.72 -12.29 -22.84
N LYS A 201 4.54 -11.66 -23.69
CA LYS A 201 5.30 -12.37 -24.73
C LYS A 201 6.29 -13.40 -24.16
N ILE A 202 7.02 -13.06 -23.09
CA ILE A 202 7.95 -13.98 -22.43
C ILE A 202 7.20 -15.20 -21.87
N VAL A 203 6.07 -14.97 -21.20
CA VAL A 203 5.26 -16.06 -20.64
C VAL A 203 4.72 -16.97 -21.74
N ILE A 204 4.15 -16.42 -22.79
CA ILE A 204 3.60 -17.19 -23.91
C ILE A 204 4.70 -18.04 -24.57
N ASN A 205 5.86 -17.44 -24.85
CA ASN A 205 6.95 -18.14 -25.51
C ASN A 205 7.64 -19.22 -24.65
N ASN A 206 7.44 -19.22 -23.33
CA ASN A 206 7.98 -20.25 -22.43
C ASN A 206 6.95 -21.35 -22.08
N ILE A 207 5.69 -21.22 -22.50
CA ILE A 207 4.65 -22.22 -22.31
C ILE A 207 4.43 -23.06 -23.60
N SER A 208 4.85 -22.54 -24.75
CA SER A 208 4.84 -23.21 -26.05
C SER A 208 6.10 -24.03 -26.27
#